data_1ba1004e4d43f3b972df415952e1d400
#
_entry.id   1ba1004e4d43f3b972df415952e1d400
#
_cell.length_a   1.000
_cell.length_b   1.000
_cell.length_c   1.000
_cell.angle_alpha   90.00
_cell.angle_beta   90.00
_cell.angle_gamma   90.00
#
_symmetry.space_group_name_H-M   'P 1'
#
loop_
_entity.id
_entity.type
_entity.pdbx_description
1 polymer ?
#
loop_
_entity_poly.entity_id
_entity_poly.type
_entity_poly.pdbx_seq_one_letter_code
_entity_poly.pdbx_strand_id
1 'polypeptide(L)'
;MIPAIIVQGHRVASGLNGNPKFPGGTLRMQMPYFAALGLDLSAYYPGTLNVSIAPLCYRVGTPRRTFRQLKWHPEDPAEDFSFFDVTVHRDNAPPVNGWIYFPHPDTKPTHFQKPEVLELLLPWMEGLAYGTHIHLEVSPEQMTFNEQLCSSLP
;
A
#
# COMPACT_ATOMS: atom_id res chain seq x y z
N MET A 1 2.62 13.89 12.27
CA MET A 1 3.11 12.92 11.27
C MET A 1 3.34 11.58 11.94
N ILE A 2 3.24 10.50 11.17
CA ILE A 2 3.34 9.14 11.70
C ILE A 2 4.74 8.60 11.41
N PRO A 3 5.54 8.25 12.45
CA PRO A 3 6.82 7.61 12.22
C PRO A 3 6.65 6.22 11.61
N ALA A 4 7.49 5.87 10.67
CA ALA A 4 7.44 4.57 10.01
C ALA A 4 8.84 4.08 9.64
N ILE A 5 8.98 2.77 9.50
CA ILE A 5 10.23 2.11 9.13
C ILE A 5 9.97 1.23 7.91
N ILE A 6 10.82 1.34 6.91
CA ILE A 6 10.70 0.51 5.71
C ILE A 6 11.06 -0.93 6.06
N VAL A 7 10.17 -1.86 5.70
CA VAL A 7 10.32 -3.29 5.97
C VAL A 7 10.09 -4.11 4.71
N GLN A 8 10.58 -5.34 4.70
CA GLN A 8 10.32 -6.26 3.60
C GLN A 8 8.92 -6.85 3.76
N GLY A 9 8.13 -6.84 2.67
CA GLY A 9 6.83 -7.51 2.62
C GLY A 9 6.91 -8.83 1.87
N HIS A 10 5.77 -9.26 1.32
CA HIS A 10 5.69 -10.52 0.56
C HIS A 10 6.35 -10.43 -0.81
N ARG A 11 6.62 -9.24 -1.32
CA ARG A 11 7.24 -8.95 -2.62
C ARG A 11 6.43 -9.45 -3.82
N VAL A 12 5.16 -9.77 -3.63
CA VAL A 12 4.27 -10.25 -4.69
C VAL A 12 3.83 -9.11 -5.61
N ALA A 13 3.65 -7.90 -5.07
CA ALA A 13 3.21 -6.74 -5.84
C ALA A 13 4.24 -6.32 -6.89
N SER A 14 5.53 -6.39 -6.54
CA SER A 14 6.63 -6.05 -7.45
C SER A 14 7.08 -7.22 -8.34
N GLY A 15 6.64 -8.45 -8.03
CA GLY A 15 7.08 -9.65 -8.73
C GLY A 15 8.44 -10.18 -8.28
N LEU A 16 9.05 -9.57 -7.27
CA LEU A 16 10.39 -9.98 -6.80
C LEU A 16 10.41 -11.35 -6.13
N ASN A 17 9.25 -11.89 -5.72
CA ASN A 17 9.16 -13.26 -5.21
C ASN A 17 9.16 -14.32 -6.31
N GLY A 18 9.09 -13.91 -7.59
CA GLY A 18 9.19 -14.82 -8.73
C GLY A 18 7.98 -15.72 -8.94
N ASN A 19 6.82 -15.42 -8.33
CA ASN A 19 5.63 -16.25 -8.49
C ASN A 19 5.11 -16.20 -9.93
N PRO A 20 5.09 -17.35 -10.67
CA PRO A 20 4.67 -17.35 -12.08
C PRO A 20 3.20 -17.03 -12.29
N LYS A 21 2.35 -17.16 -11.27
CA LYS A 21 0.94 -16.76 -11.32
C LYS A 21 0.79 -15.24 -11.53
N PHE A 22 1.78 -14.44 -11.10
CA PHE A 22 1.77 -12.99 -11.19
C PHE A 22 3.00 -12.50 -11.94
N PRO A 23 3.07 -12.70 -13.27
CA PRO A 23 4.24 -12.29 -14.05
C PRO A 23 4.44 -10.77 -13.98
N GLY A 24 5.65 -10.35 -13.58
CA GLY A 24 5.97 -8.94 -13.37
C GLY A 24 5.38 -8.35 -12.09
N GLY A 25 4.69 -9.17 -11.27
CA GLY A 25 4.08 -8.78 -10.01
C GLY A 25 2.62 -8.38 -10.14
N THR A 26 1.90 -8.40 -9.01
CA THR A 26 0.46 -8.14 -8.98
C THR A 26 0.12 -6.71 -9.37
N LEU A 27 0.93 -5.73 -8.95
CA LEU A 27 0.71 -4.32 -9.29
C LEU A 27 0.72 -4.09 -10.80
N ARG A 28 1.71 -4.65 -11.49
CA ARG A 28 1.83 -4.49 -12.94
C ARG A 28 0.61 -5.08 -13.66
N MET A 29 0.08 -6.18 -13.15
CA MET A 29 -1.13 -6.80 -13.71
C MET A 29 -2.39 -5.97 -13.43
N GLN A 30 -2.45 -5.31 -12.27
CA GLN A 30 -3.61 -4.52 -11.83
C GLN A 30 -3.68 -3.13 -12.48
N MET A 31 -2.53 -2.53 -12.77
CA MET A 31 -2.45 -1.13 -13.22
C MET A 31 -3.34 -0.80 -14.43
N PRO A 32 -3.45 -1.64 -15.47
CA PRO A 32 -4.35 -1.34 -16.59
C PRO A 32 -5.82 -1.28 -16.18
N TYR A 33 -6.22 -2.08 -15.21
CA TYR A 33 -7.61 -2.07 -14.72
C TYR A 33 -7.92 -0.79 -13.96
N PHE A 34 -6.99 -0.31 -13.12
CA PHE A 34 -7.15 0.97 -12.42
C PHE A 34 -7.15 2.13 -13.42
N ALA A 35 -6.29 2.11 -14.43
CA ALA A 35 -6.24 3.14 -15.46
C ALA A 35 -7.56 3.24 -16.23
N ALA A 36 -8.15 2.09 -16.57
CA ALA A 36 -9.45 2.05 -17.25
C ALA A 36 -10.57 2.66 -16.41
N LEU A 37 -10.43 2.66 -15.09
CA LEU A 37 -11.41 3.24 -14.16
C LEU A 37 -11.03 4.65 -13.69
N GLY A 38 -10.02 5.26 -14.30
CA GLY A 38 -9.65 6.66 -14.08
C GLY A 38 -8.51 6.90 -13.11
N LEU A 39 -7.80 5.86 -12.67
CA LEU A 39 -6.61 6.02 -11.81
C LEU A 39 -5.37 5.54 -12.56
N ASP A 40 -4.62 6.50 -13.09
CA ASP A 40 -3.37 6.22 -13.81
C ASP A 40 -2.21 6.14 -12.81
N LEU A 41 -1.61 4.95 -12.68
CA LEU A 41 -0.49 4.69 -11.78
C LEU A 41 0.85 4.63 -12.52
N SER A 42 0.92 5.05 -13.78
CA SER A 42 2.12 4.94 -14.61
C SER A 42 3.31 5.75 -14.09
N ALA A 43 3.07 6.80 -13.30
CA ALA A 43 4.13 7.62 -12.70
C ALA A 43 4.77 6.98 -11.46
N TYR A 44 4.22 5.85 -10.99
CA TYR A 44 4.67 5.19 -9.76
C TYR A 44 5.46 3.93 -10.09
N TYR A 45 6.40 3.58 -9.21
CA TYR A 45 7.09 2.30 -9.33
C TYR A 45 6.07 1.16 -9.20
N PRO A 46 6.12 0.13 -10.07
CA PRO A 46 5.12 -0.93 -10.10
C PRO A 46 5.37 -1.99 -9.02
N GLY A 47 5.33 -1.59 -7.78
CA GLY A 47 5.48 -2.40 -6.60
C GLY A 47 5.15 -1.56 -5.38
N THR A 48 4.90 -2.21 -4.25
CA THR A 48 4.60 -1.50 -3.02
C THR A 48 5.82 -1.42 -2.11
N LEU A 49 5.99 -0.27 -1.46
CA LEU A 49 6.94 -0.09 -0.37
C LEU A 49 6.20 -0.41 0.92
N ASN A 50 6.63 -1.46 1.62
CA ASN A 50 6.03 -1.83 2.89
C ASN A 50 6.68 -1.04 4.01
N VAL A 51 5.86 -0.45 4.88
CA VAL A 51 6.34 0.32 6.03
C VAL A 51 5.64 -0.15 7.28
N SER A 52 6.41 -0.29 8.38
CA SER A 52 5.85 -0.58 9.70
C SER A 52 5.60 0.71 10.44
N ILE A 53 4.40 0.87 10.98
CA ILE A 53 4.03 1.98 11.85
C ILE A 53 4.00 1.56 13.32
N ALA A 54 4.51 0.36 13.64
CA ALA A 54 4.56 -0.12 15.02
C ALA A 54 5.19 0.93 15.94
N PRO A 55 4.67 1.14 17.16
CA PRO A 55 3.64 0.36 17.87
C PRO A 55 2.20 0.75 17.51
N LEU A 56 1.99 1.57 16.48
CA LEU A 56 0.66 1.98 16.06
C LEU A 56 0.03 0.94 15.12
N CYS A 57 -1.30 0.89 15.13
CA CYS A 57 -2.10 0.25 14.09
C CYS A 57 -3.01 1.29 13.46
N TYR A 58 -3.55 1.00 12.30
CA TYR A 58 -4.40 1.94 11.58
C TYR A 58 -5.86 1.51 11.58
N ARG A 59 -6.73 2.51 11.39
CA ARG A 59 -8.14 2.31 11.10
C ARG A 59 -8.47 3.09 9.84
N VAL A 60 -9.07 2.43 8.84
CA VAL A 60 -9.48 3.08 7.61
C VAL A 60 -10.71 3.95 7.86
N GLY A 61 -10.68 5.14 7.29
CA GLY A 61 -11.81 6.06 7.25
C GLY A 61 -12.37 6.15 5.83
N THR A 62 -12.45 7.38 5.29
CA THR A 62 -12.96 7.61 3.94
C THR A 62 -11.79 7.66 2.96
N PRO A 63 -11.62 6.66 2.09
CA PRO A 63 -10.55 6.67 1.09
C PRO A 63 -10.78 7.71 -0.01
N ARG A 64 -9.71 8.08 -0.71
CA ARG A 64 -9.82 8.95 -1.89
C ARG A 64 -10.55 8.24 -3.02
N ARG A 65 -10.25 6.97 -3.26
CA ARG A 65 -10.84 6.14 -4.29
C ARG A 65 -11.08 4.74 -3.76
N THR A 66 -12.19 4.14 -4.16
CA THR A 66 -12.48 2.72 -3.92
C THR A 66 -12.95 2.07 -5.21
N PHE A 67 -12.37 0.92 -5.54
CA PHE A 67 -12.75 0.10 -6.68
C PHE A 67 -13.29 -1.22 -6.14
N ARG A 68 -14.52 -1.57 -6.52
CA ARG A 68 -15.18 -2.77 -6.00
C ARG A 68 -15.26 -3.83 -7.08
N GLN A 69 -15.10 -5.09 -6.67
CA GLN A 69 -15.26 -6.26 -7.52
C GLN A 69 -14.42 -6.18 -8.79
N LEU A 70 -13.15 -5.83 -8.62
CA LEU A 70 -12.19 -5.73 -9.73
C LEU A 70 -11.64 -7.11 -10.03
N LYS A 71 -12.00 -7.65 -11.19
CA LYS A 71 -11.52 -8.95 -11.66
C LYS A 71 -10.27 -8.72 -12.52
N TRP A 72 -9.10 -8.71 -11.88
CA TRP A 72 -7.82 -8.42 -12.54
C TRP A 72 -6.99 -9.68 -12.84
N HIS A 73 -7.37 -10.83 -12.28
CA HIS A 73 -6.69 -12.11 -12.54
C HIS A 73 -7.71 -13.16 -12.96
N PRO A 74 -7.43 -13.96 -14.02
CA PRO A 74 -8.42 -14.90 -14.56
C PRO A 74 -8.78 -16.04 -13.61
N GLU A 75 -7.88 -16.41 -12.67
CA GLU A 75 -8.09 -17.53 -11.76
C GLU A 75 -8.62 -17.12 -10.39
N ASP A 76 -8.40 -15.87 -9.97
CA ASP A 76 -8.77 -15.40 -8.64
C ASP A 76 -10.11 -14.69 -8.65
N PRO A 77 -10.85 -14.72 -7.53
CA PRO A 77 -12.08 -13.93 -7.41
C PRO A 77 -11.80 -12.44 -7.50
N ALA A 78 -12.83 -11.66 -7.81
CA ALA A 78 -12.73 -10.21 -7.84
C ALA A 78 -12.35 -9.67 -6.45
N GLU A 79 -11.61 -8.57 -6.42
CA GLU A 79 -11.15 -7.93 -5.18
C GLU A 79 -11.61 -6.49 -5.11
N ASP A 80 -11.74 -5.99 -3.88
CA ASP A 80 -11.96 -4.58 -3.60
C ASP A 80 -10.65 -3.92 -3.22
N PHE A 81 -10.46 -2.67 -3.68
CA PHE A 81 -9.25 -1.89 -3.43
C PHE A 81 -9.62 -0.47 -3.02
N SER A 82 -8.90 0.08 -2.06
CA SER A 82 -9.00 1.49 -1.70
C SER A 82 -7.62 2.16 -1.75
N PHE A 83 -7.64 3.45 -2.06
CA PHE A 83 -6.44 4.28 -2.16
C PHE A 83 -6.59 5.50 -1.28
N PHE A 84 -5.58 5.75 -0.45
CA PHE A 84 -5.53 6.89 0.46
C PHE A 84 -4.36 7.78 0.08
N ASP A 85 -4.52 9.10 0.21
CA ASP A 85 -3.42 10.03 -0.02
C ASP A 85 -2.37 9.87 1.08
N VAL A 86 -1.10 9.91 0.71
CA VAL A 86 0.02 9.95 1.67
C VAL A 86 1.10 10.88 1.16
N THR A 87 1.72 11.62 2.07
CA THR A 87 2.95 12.37 1.81
C THR A 87 4.06 11.76 2.65
N VAL A 88 5.16 11.39 2.01
CA VAL A 88 6.33 10.81 2.66
C VAL A 88 7.37 11.88 2.90
N HIS A 89 7.79 12.03 4.16
CA HIS A 89 8.82 12.97 4.58
C HIS A 89 10.08 12.21 4.97
N ARG A 90 11.22 12.65 4.46
CA ARG A 90 12.54 12.13 4.79
C ARG A 90 13.45 13.28 5.18
N ASP A 91 14.48 12.98 5.99
CA ASP A 91 15.49 13.96 6.34
C ASP A 91 16.24 14.43 5.08
N ASN A 92 16.44 15.76 4.99
CA ASN A 92 17.22 16.38 3.91
C ASN A 92 16.74 16.09 2.49
N ALA A 93 15.42 15.86 2.33
CA ALA A 93 14.82 15.62 1.03
C ALA A 93 13.45 16.28 0.96
N PRO A 94 12.99 16.69 -0.23
CA PRO A 94 11.64 17.23 -0.37
C PRO A 94 10.60 16.15 -0.12
N PRO A 95 9.40 16.54 0.37
CA PRO A 95 8.31 15.58 0.55
C PRO A 95 7.87 14.98 -0.79
N VAL A 96 7.41 13.74 -0.75
CA VAL A 96 6.96 13.01 -1.94
C VAL A 96 5.53 12.54 -1.72
N ASN A 97 4.65 12.86 -2.66
CA ASN A 97 3.26 12.42 -2.64
C ASN A 97 3.11 11.04 -3.28
N GLY A 98 2.24 10.23 -2.69
CA GLY A 98 1.94 8.91 -3.19
C GLY A 98 0.60 8.42 -2.70
N TRP A 99 0.42 7.12 -2.73
CA TRP A 99 -0.81 6.46 -2.30
C TRP A 99 -0.51 5.41 -1.23
N ILE A 100 -1.44 5.27 -0.26
CA ILE A 100 -1.54 4.02 0.49
C ILE A 100 -2.42 3.10 -0.34
N TYR A 101 -1.86 1.96 -0.72
CA TYR A 101 -2.53 0.92 -1.50
C TYR A 101 -3.13 -0.09 -0.52
N PHE A 102 -4.44 -0.28 -0.60
CA PHE A 102 -5.16 -1.10 0.38
C PHE A 102 -6.08 -2.09 -0.32
N PRO A 103 -5.59 -3.30 -0.62
CA PRO A 103 -6.48 -4.41 -0.97
C PRO A 103 -7.32 -4.77 0.25
N HIS A 104 -8.64 -4.83 0.10
CA HIS A 104 -9.54 -5.11 1.22
C HIS A 104 -9.32 -6.54 1.71
N PRO A 105 -9.07 -6.75 3.02
CA PRO A 105 -8.75 -8.08 3.56
C PRO A 105 -9.83 -9.12 3.34
N ASP A 106 -11.11 -8.70 3.34
CA ASP A 106 -12.25 -9.59 3.18
C ASP A 106 -12.41 -10.13 1.76
N THR A 107 -11.78 -9.50 0.76
CA THR A 107 -11.79 -9.98 -0.64
C THR A 107 -10.43 -10.49 -1.09
N LYS A 108 -9.36 -10.24 -0.33
CA LYS A 108 -7.99 -10.62 -0.68
C LYS A 108 -7.78 -12.11 -0.41
N PRO A 109 -7.38 -12.90 -1.44
CA PRO A 109 -7.26 -14.35 -1.27
C PRO A 109 -6.01 -14.80 -0.50
N THR A 110 -4.89 -14.03 -0.57
CA THR A 110 -3.61 -14.42 0.03
C THR A 110 -2.78 -13.18 0.38
N HIS A 111 -1.65 -13.38 1.07
CA HIS A 111 -0.64 -12.35 1.36
C HIS A 111 -1.18 -11.20 2.23
N PHE A 112 -1.91 -11.55 3.30
CA PHE A 112 -2.48 -10.57 4.22
C PHE A 112 -1.37 -9.83 4.95
N GLN A 113 -1.53 -8.50 5.09
CA GLN A 113 -0.62 -7.66 5.84
C GLN A 113 -1.01 -7.60 7.32
N LYS A 114 0.00 -7.37 8.16
CA LYS A 114 -0.21 -7.10 9.58
C LYS A 114 -0.87 -5.74 9.77
N PRO A 115 -1.65 -5.52 10.85
CA PRO A 115 -2.34 -4.25 11.07
C PRO A 115 -1.40 -3.06 11.32
N GLU A 116 -0.12 -3.30 11.60
CA GLU A 116 0.90 -2.26 11.75
C GLU A 116 1.72 -2.03 10.48
N VAL A 117 1.37 -2.68 9.36
CA VAL A 117 2.09 -2.53 8.09
C VAL A 117 1.21 -1.92 7.02
N LEU A 118 1.70 -0.87 6.38
CA LEU A 118 1.07 -0.22 5.24
C LEU A 118 1.86 -0.51 3.97
N GLU A 119 1.16 -0.55 2.84
CA GLU A 119 1.76 -0.66 1.51
C GLU A 119 1.63 0.68 0.79
N LEU A 120 2.76 1.25 0.37
CA LEU A 120 2.78 2.55 -0.29
C LEU A 120 3.13 2.41 -1.77
N LEU A 121 2.46 3.20 -2.61
CA LEU A 121 2.85 3.41 -4.01
C LEU A 121 3.52 4.77 -4.11
N LEU A 122 4.78 4.77 -4.54
CA LEU A 122 5.59 5.98 -4.66
C LEU A 122 6.27 6.00 -6.02
N PRO A 123 6.63 7.19 -6.54
CA PRO A 123 7.56 7.26 -7.66
C PRO A 123 8.87 6.60 -7.26
N TRP A 124 9.68 6.19 -8.23
CA TRP A 124 11.00 5.63 -7.93
C TRP A 124 11.81 6.63 -7.08
N MET A 125 12.36 6.15 -5.97
CA MET A 125 13.14 6.96 -5.04
C MET A 125 14.42 6.21 -4.68
N GLU A 126 15.56 6.88 -4.82
CA GLU A 126 16.85 6.33 -4.42
C GLU A 126 17.04 6.42 -2.91
N GLY A 127 17.89 5.54 -2.37
CA GLY A 127 18.29 5.58 -0.96
C GLY A 127 17.29 5.00 0.01
N LEU A 128 16.22 4.37 -0.47
CA LEU A 128 15.25 3.69 0.40
C LEU A 128 15.68 2.23 0.59
N ALA A 129 16.01 1.88 1.81
CA ALA A 129 16.42 0.53 2.19
C ALA A 129 15.62 0.06 3.39
N TYR A 130 15.57 -1.25 3.60
CA TYR A 130 14.94 -1.81 4.80
C TYR A 130 15.61 -1.22 6.06
N GLY A 131 14.81 -0.80 7.01
CA GLY A 131 15.26 -0.14 8.23
C GLY A 131 15.35 1.38 8.15
N THR A 132 15.15 1.98 6.97
CA THR A 132 15.13 3.43 6.84
C THR A 132 13.90 4.02 7.53
N HIS A 133 14.13 5.08 8.32
CA HIS A 133 13.08 5.82 9.03
C HIS A 133 12.52 6.91 8.13
N ILE A 134 11.20 6.97 8.06
CA ILE A 134 10.45 8.01 7.34
C ILE A 134 9.30 8.49 8.21
N HIS A 135 8.65 9.57 7.79
CA HIS A 135 7.42 10.06 8.42
C HIS A 135 6.32 10.16 7.38
N LEU A 136 5.12 9.74 7.77
CA LEU A 136 3.95 9.76 6.90
C LEU A 136 2.99 10.86 7.34
N GLU A 137 2.48 11.58 6.38
CA GLU A 137 1.40 12.55 6.58
C GLU A 137 0.15 12.01 5.89
N VAL A 138 -0.91 11.76 6.66
CA VAL A 138 -2.18 11.21 6.17
C VAL A 138 -3.30 12.02 6.80
N SER A 139 -4.31 12.36 5.99
CA SER A 139 -5.49 13.07 6.50
C SER A 139 -6.24 12.19 7.52
N PRO A 140 -6.60 12.74 8.70
CA PRO A 140 -7.35 11.96 9.70
C PRO A 140 -8.72 11.51 9.23
N GLU A 141 -9.31 12.18 8.24
CA GLU A 141 -10.57 11.74 7.64
C GLU A 141 -10.41 10.45 6.84
N GLN A 142 -9.22 10.23 6.28
CA GLN A 142 -8.93 9.04 5.50
C GLN A 142 -8.46 7.88 6.34
N MET A 143 -7.60 8.13 7.34
CA MET A 143 -7.03 7.05 8.15
C MET A 143 -6.59 7.61 9.50
N THR A 144 -6.82 6.85 10.57
CA THR A 144 -6.40 7.19 11.93
C THR A 144 -5.44 6.14 12.48
N PHE A 145 -4.61 6.55 13.44
CA PHE A 145 -3.51 5.74 13.94
C PHE A 145 -3.41 5.87 15.45
N ASN A 146 -3.38 4.75 16.18
CA ASN A 146 -3.04 4.73 17.59
C ASN A 146 -2.67 3.31 18.04
N GLU A 147 -2.10 3.20 19.25
CA GLU A 147 -1.69 1.90 19.81
C GLU A 147 -2.87 1.02 20.20
N GLN A 148 -3.96 1.63 20.64
CA GLN A 148 -5.14 0.89 21.10
C GLN A 148 -5.83 0.13 19.99
N LEU A 149 -5.67 0.56 18.74
CA LEU A 149 -6.23 -0.15 17.58
C LEU A 149 -5.61 -1.53 17.41
N CYS A 150 -4.37 -1.73 17.82
CA CYS A 150 -3.70 -3.02 17.76
C CYS A 150 -4.34 -4.03 18.69
N SER A 151 -4.70 -3.64 19.90
CA SER A 151 -5.27 -4.54 20.90
C SER A 151 -6.76 -4.82 20.70
N SER A 152 -7.46 -4.06 19.86
CA SER A 152 -8.89 -4.27 19.56
C SER A 152 -9.11 -5.28 18.43
N LEU A 153 -8.06 -5.77 17.80
CA LEU A 153 -8.14 -6.75 16.73
C LEU A 153 -8.19 -8.17 17.29
N PRO A 154 -9.05 -9.04 16.75
CA PRO A 154 -9.15 -10.43 17.19
C PRO A 154 -7.91 -11.27 16.83
#